data_986d36dcd795503a1a6ea7dbd9838e74
#
_entry.id   986d36dcd795503a1a6ea7dbd9838e74
#
_cell.length_a   1.000
_cell.length_b   1.000
_cell.length_c   1.000
_cell.angle_alpha   90.00
_cell.angle_beta   90.00
_cell.angle_gamma   90.00
#
_symmetry.space_group_name_H-M   'P 1'
#
loop_
_entity.id
_entity.type
_entity.pdbx_description
1 polymer ?
#
loop_
_entity_poly.entity_id
_entity_poly.type
_entity_poly.pdbx_seq_one_letter_code
_entity_poly.pdbx_strand_id
1 'polypeptide(L)'
;MLSSKDEFIKHMVIEVQNTTVVSASGEAKKLGQYSENVILIVNVASYCGNTAQYKDLQKLHDIYSKKGLRILAFPCNDFGNQEPDSLTEIKNFCSTKYGVEFEIMEKVHAKGNTTEPYTTLNNVEPKGDVEWNFEKFLIGKDSNVIARFKPSIQPFDENLIAAIEVALDS
;
A
#
# COMPACT_ATOMS: atom_id res chain seq x y z
N MET A 1 -36.98 2.30 -7.98
CA MET A 1 -36.39 1.06 -8.51
C MET A 1 -35.25 1.39 -9.47
N LEU A 2 -34.09 0.79 -9.28
CA LEU A 2 -32.95 0.98 -10.19
C LEU A 2 -33.19 0.24 -11.50
N SER A 3 -32.76 0.81 -12.64
CA SER A 3 -32.80 0.10 -13.93
C SER A 3 -31.79 -1.06 -13.93
N SER A 4 -31.96 -2.02 -14.85
CA SER A 4 -30.99 -3.12 -15.02
C SER A 4 -29.58 -2.60 -15.37
N LYS A 5 -29.48 -1.46 -16.06
CA LYS A 5 -28.21 -0.80 -16.37
C LYS A 5 -27.55 -0.24 -15.11
N ASP A 6 -28.33 0.35 -14.21
CA ASP A 6 -27.81 0.89 -12.94
C ASP A 6 -27.32 -0.23 -12.03
N GLU A 7 -28.05 -1.36 -11.98
CA GLU A 7 -27.63 -2.54 -11.24
C GLU A 7 -26.33 -3.13 -11.79
N PHE A 8 -26.19 -3.20 -13.13
CA PHE A 8 -24.99 -3.66 -13.79
C PHE A 8 -23.78 -2.79 -13.45
N ILE A 9 -23.94 -1.46 -13.52
CA ILE A 9 -22.90 -0.50 -13.15
C ILE A 9 -22.52 -0.66 -11.68
N LYS A 10 -23.50 -0.82 -10.80
CA LYS A 10 -23.28 -1.03 -9.36
C LYS A 10 -22.44 -2.29 -9.09
N HIS A 11 -22.64 -3.37 -9.85
CA HIS A 11 -21.87 -4.61 -9.73
C HIS A 11 -20.44 -4.48 -10.28
N MET A 12 -20.16 -3.46 -11.09
CA MET A 12 -18.82 -3.19 -11.63
C MET A 12 -17.97 -2.28 -10.72
N VAL A 13 -18.57 -1.72 -9.66
CA VAL A 13 -17.82 -0.88 -8.71
C VAL A 13 -16.90 -1.75 -7.87
N ILE A 14 -15.60 -1.44 -7.89
CA ILE A 14 -14.61 -2.14 -7.08
C ILE A 14 -14.71 -1.63 -5.65
N GLU A 15 -14.96 -2.55 -4.71
CA GLU A 15 -15.08 -2.22 -3.29
C GLU A 15 -13.76 -2.50 -2.57
N VAL A 16 -12.88 -1.51 -2.55
CA VAL A 16 -11.54 -1.60 -1.92
C VAL A 16 -11.64 -1.94 -0.43
N GLN A 17 -12.67 -1.47 0.26
CA GLN A 17 -12.89 -1.74 1.68
C GLN A 17 -13.03 -3.23 2.01
N ASN A 18 -13.45 -4.05 1.05
CA ASN A 18 -13.62 -5.49 1.24
C ASN A 18 -12.36 -6.31 0.97
N THR A 19 -11.28 -5.65 0.55
CA THR A 19 -10.01 -6.32 0.27
C THR A 19 -9.37 -6.81 1.56
N THR A 20 -9.05 -8.10 1.62
CA THR A 20 -8.36 -8.69 2.76
C THR A 20 -6.85 -8.54 2.60
N VAL A 21 -6.19 -8.06 3.66
CA VAL A 21 -4.74 -8.00 3.77
C VAL A 21 -4.31 -8.83 4.99
N VAL A 22 -3.10 -9.37 4.95
CA VAL A 22 -2.59 -10.22 6.02
C VAL A 22 -1.28 -9.63 6.56
N SER A 23 -1.21 -9.44 7.87
CA SER A 23 -0.01 -8.95 8.54
C SER A 23 1.10 -10.00 8.54
N ALA A 24 2.33 -9.58 8.84
CA ALA A 24 3.45 -10.51 8.98
C ALA A 24 3.25 -11.56 10.08
N SER A 25 2.40 -11.28 11.06
CA SER A 25 2.03 -12.22 12.13
C SER A 25 0.92 -13.20 11.71
N GLY A 26 0.38 -13.07 10.49
CA GLY A 26 -0.69 -13.93 9.99
C GLY A 26 -2.10 -13.44 10.30
N GLU A 27 -2.26 -12.25 10.87
CA GLU A 27 -3.57 -11.67 11.16
C GLU A 27 -4.20 -11.09 9.89
N ALA A 28 -5.40 -11.57 9.54
CA ALA A 28 -6.16 -11.10 8.40
C ALA A 28 -7.07 -9.95 8.79
N LYS A 29 -7.12 -8.92 7.95
CA LYS A 29 -7.92 -7.73 8.16
C LYS A 29 -8.39 -7.17 6.82
N LYS A 30 -9.63 -6.66 6.75
CA LYS A 30 -10.10 -5.94 5.57
C LYS A 30 -9.60 -4.50 5.60
N LEU A 31 -9.32 -3.92 4.44
CA LEU A 31 -8.90 -2.52 4.37
C LEU A 31 -9.91 -1.57 5.01
N GLY A 32 -11.21 -1.85 4.88
CA GLY A 32 -12.26 -1.08 5.55
C GLY A 32 -12.21 -1.09 7.08
N GLN A 33 -11.50 -2.05 7.68
CA GLN A 33 -11.33 -2.11 9.13
C GLN A 33 -10.27 -1.13 9.65
N TYR A 34 -9.52 -0.48 8.77
CA TYR A 34 -8.69 0.69 9.08
C TYR A 34 -9.52 1.98 9.03
N SER A 35 -10.82 1.90 9.33
CA SER A 35 -11.73 3.05 9.28
C SER A 35 -11.17 4.25 10.05
N GLU A 36 -11.46 5.45 9.57
CA GLU A 36 -10.93 6.71 10.10
C GLU A 36 -9.42 6.92 9.83
N ASN A 37 -8.75 5.96 9.18
CA ASN A 37 -7.35 6.10 8.82
C ASN A 37 -7.17 6.33 7.31
N VAL A 38 -6.13 7.08 6.99
CA VAL A 38 -5.60 7.16 5.63
C VAL A 38 -4.52 6.08 5.51
N ILE A 39 -4.52 5.31 4.43
CA ILE A 39 -3.61 4.18 4.25
C ILE A 39 -2.67 4.48 3.08
N LEU A 40 -1.37 4.30 3.31
CA LEU A 40 -0.36 4.30 2.25
C LEU A 40 0.13 2.86 2.07
N ILE A 41 -0.19 2.26 0.94
CA ILE A 41 0.24 0.91 0.58
C ILE A 41 1.48 1.01 -0.30
N VAL A 42 2.53 0.28 0.08
CA VAL A 42 3.81 0.29 -0.63
C VAL A 42 4.29 -1.15 -0.81
N ASN A 43 4.64 -1.54 -2.04
CA ASN A 43 5.33 -2.82 -2.27
C ASN A 43 6.83 -2.59 -2.09
N VAL A 44 7.46 -3.40 -1.24
CA VAL A 44 8.82 -3.14 -0.77
C VAL A 44 9.78 -4.27 -1.11
N ALA A 45 11.08 -3.93 -1.13
CA ALA A 45 12.16 -4.89 -1.36
C ALA A 45 13.42 -4.45 -0.61
N SER A 46 14.24 -5.45 -0.21
CA SER A 46 15.43 -5.24 0.60
C SER A 46 16.69 -4.95 -0.23
N TYR A 47 16.70 -5.30 -1.51
CA TYR A 47 17.89 -5.23 -2.38
C TYR A 47 17.68 -4.34 -3.62
N CYS A 48 16.85 -3.33 -3.54
CA CYS A 48 16.53 -2.41 -4.61
C CYS A 48 17.28 -1.09 -4.46
N GLY A 49 17.53 -0.40 -5.58
CA GLY A 49 18.03 0.98 -5.52
C GLY A 49 17.08 1.93 -4.78
N ASN A 50 15.78 1.61 -4.74
CA ASN A 50 14.78 2.38 -4.01
C ASN A 50 14.66 2.01 -2.53
N THR A 51 15.38 1.01 -2.04
CA THR A 51 15.27 0.52 -0.65
C THR A 51 15.55 1.61 0.38
N ALA A 52 16.38 2.58 0.05
CA ALA A 52 16.65 3.74 0.91
C ALA A 52 15.37 4.55 1.23
N GLN A 53 14.29 4.40 0.46
CA GLN A 53 13.00 5.03 0.75
C GLN A 53 12.41 4.59 2.10
N TYR A 54 12.82 3.44 2.65
CA TYR A 54 12.41 3.02 3.99
C TYR A 54 12.67 4.10 5.05
N LYS A 55 13.79 4.79 4.94
CA LYS A 55 14.17 5.85 5.89
C LYS A 55 13.10 6.96 5.93
N ASP A 56 12.69 7.42 4.76
CA ASP A 56 11.70 8.50 4.66
C ASP A 56 10.28 8.00 4.91
N LEU A 57 9.97 6.75 4.57
CA LEU A 57 8.70 6.14 4.97
C LEU A 57 8.56 6.10 6.50
N GLN A 58 9.64 5.77 7.21
CA GLN A 58 9.62 5.80 8.67
C GLN A 58 9.43 7.22 9.20
N LYS A 59 10.04 8.23 8.58
CA LYS A 59 9.80 9.63 8.95
C LYS A 59 8.35 10.04 8.72
N LEU A 60 7.71 9.60 7.63
CA LEU A 60 6.27 9.82 7.42
C LEU A 60 5.45 9.21 8.54
N HIS A 61 5.80 7.98 8.93
CA HIS A 61 5.14 7.31 10.05
C HIS A 61 5.28 8.12 11.34
N ASP A 62 6.48 8.60 11.63
CA ASP A 62 6.74 9.40 12.85
C ASP A 62 5.90 10.68 12.90
N ILE A 63 5.75 11.35 11.75
CA ILE A 63 5.03 12.63 11.67
C ILE A 63 3.51 12.42 11.64
N TYR A 64 3.03 11.47 10.84
CA TYR A 64 1.61 11.38 10.49
C TYR A 64 0.83 10.24 11.15
N SER A 65 1.49 9.27 11.80
CA SER A 65 0.77 8.14 12.42
C SER A 65 -0.20 8.61 13.49
N LYS A 66 0.16 9.61 14.28
CA LYS A 66 -0.70 10.21 15.30
C LYS A 66 -1.89 10.96 14.70
N LYS A 67 -1.77 11.39 13.45
CA LYS A 67 -2.83 12.10 12.72
C LYS A 67 -3.74 11.15 11.95
N GLY A 68 -3.43 9.85 11.96
CA GLY A 68 -4.27 8.83 11.35
C GLY A 68 -3.70 8.16 10.11
N LEU A 69 -2.43 8.41 9.73
CA LEU A 69 -1.80 7.69 8.63
C LEU A 69 -1.36 6.29 9.08
N ARG A 70 -1.66 5.29 8.26
CA ARG A 70 -1.16 3.92 8.41
C ARG A 70 -0.39 3.53 7.16
N ILE A 71 0.88 3.18 7.31
CA ILE A 71 1.70 2.67 6.22
C ILE A 71 1.69 1.14 6.30
N LEU A 72 1.30 0.50 5.20
CA LEU A 72 1.30 -0.96 5.06
C LEU A 72 2.31 -1.33 3.99
N ALA A 73 3.40 -2.00 4.39
CA ALA A 73 4.47 -2.40 3.49
C ALA A 73 4.35 -3.87 3.14
N PHE A 74 4.21 -4.17 1.86
CA PHE A 74 4.04 -5.52 1.33
C PHE A 74 5.32 -5.97 0.63
N PRO A 75 6.13 -6.87 1.23
CA PRO A 75 7.29 -7.41 0.56
C PRO A 75 6.89 -8.16 -0.71
N CYS A 76 7.60 -7.90 -1.80
CA CYS A 76 7.28 -8.47 -3.10
C CYS A 76 8.57 -8.78 -3.88
N ASN A 77 8.71 -10.03 -4.33
CA ASN A 77 9.90 -10.50 -5.07
C ASN A 77 9.73 -10.43 -6.58
N ASP A 78 8.64 -9.84 -7.09
CA ASP A 78 8.30 -9.85 -8.52
C ASP A 78 9.20 -8.97 -9.38
N PHE A 79 9.93 -8.03 -8.78
CA PHE A 79 10.71 -7.03 -9.50
C PHE A 79 12.20 -7.28 -9.31
N GLY A 80 12.81 -7.95 -10.27
CA GLY A 80 14.24 -8.23 -10.29
C GLY A 80 14.71 -9.19 -9.20
N ASN A 81 13.81 -9.97 -8.59
CA ASN A 81 14.12 -10.87 -7.47
C ASN A 81 14.85 -10.16 -6.32
N GLN A 82 14.43 -8.95 -6.00
CA GLN A 82 15.08 -8.10 -5.00
C GLN A 82 14.51 -8.25 -3.58
N GLU A 83 13.60 -9.21 -3.38
CA GLU A 83 13.05 -9.57 -2.07
C GLU A 83 12.98 -11.10 -1.89
N PRO A 84 14.11 -11.83 -2.02
CA PRO A 84 14.09 -13.30 -1.96
C PRO A 84 14.01 -13.87 -0.54
N ASP A 85 14.29 -13.05 0.47
CA ASP A 85 14.43 -13.50 1.86
C ASP A 85 13.10 -13.90 2.48
N SER A 86 13.17 -14.63 3.61
CA SER A 86 12.00 -14.96 4.41
C SER A 86 11.41 -13.70 5.05
N LEU A 87 10.13 -13.77 5.42
CA LEU A 87 9.46 -12.67 6.08
C LEU A 87 10.13 -12.27 7.40
N THR A 88 10.64 -13.26 8.15
CA THR A 88 11.40 -13.00 9.39
C THR A 88 12.68 -12.22 9.11
N GLU A 89 13.43 -12.58 8.07
CA GLU A 89 14.65 -11.88 7.68
C GLU A 89 14.34 -10.46 7.20
N ILE A 90 13.26 -10.29 6.44
CA ILE A 90 12.81 -8.98 5.97
C ILE A 90 12.46 -8.06 7.15
N LYS A 91 11.71 -8.57 8.12
CA LYS A 91 11.36 -7.81 9.34
C LYS A 91 12.61 -7.38 10.11
N ASN A 92 13.58 -8.30 10.26
CA ASN A 92 14.85 -7.99 10.93
C ASN A 92 15.65 -6.94 10.18
N PHE A 93 15.70 -7.03 8.85
CA PHE A 93 16.36 -6.04 8.00
C PHE A 93 15.74 -4.64 8.19
N CYS A 94 14.42 -4.55 8.11
CA CYS A 94 13.70 -3.28 8.26
C CYS A 94 13.92 -2.66 9.64
N SER A 95 13.83 -3.47 10.70
CA SER A 95 14.01 -3.03 12.07
C SER A 95 15.46 -2.61 12.34
N THR A 96 16.43 -3.44 11.94
CA THR A 96 17.85 -3.23 12.25
C THR A 96 18.45 -2.08 11.46
N LYS A 97 18.15 -2.01 10.16
CA LYS A 97 18.79 -1.02 9.28
C LYS A 97 18.06 0.33 9.26
N TYR A 98 16.73 0.32 9.33
CA TYR A 98 15.92 1.53 9.17
C TYR A 98 15.05 1.88 10.37
N GLY A 99 15.02 1.03 11.40
CA GLY A 99 14.19 1.26 12.58
C GLY A 99 12.70 1.32 12.25
N VAL A 100 12.24 0.54 11.28
CA VAL A 100 10.86 0.56 10.80
C VAL A 100 9.89 0.16 11.92
N GLU A 101 8.88 1.01 12.15
CA GLU A 101 7.82 0.81 13.13
C GLU A 101 6.43 0.67 12.48
N PHE A 102 6.28 1.02 11.20
CA PHE A 102 5.02 0.78 10.48
C PHE A 102 4.85 -0.71 10.17
N GLU A 103 3.63 -1.10 9.76
CA GLU A 103 3.32 -2.52 9.58
C GLU A 103 4.01 -3.14 8.36
N ILE A 104 4.73 -4.25 8.60
CA ILE A 104 5.19 -5.15 7.54
C ILE A 104 4.12 -6.22 7.37
N MET A 105 3.64 -6.39 6.15
CA MET A 105 2.59 -7.34 5.79
C MET A 105 3.21 -8.62 5.19
N GLU A 106 2.36 -9.61 4.90
CA GLU A 106 2.79 -10.81 4.18
C GLU A 106 3.37 -10.50 2.80
N LYS A 107 4.24 -11.37 2.32
CA LYS A 107 4.76 -11.28 0.94
C LYS A 107 3.62 -11.48 -0.05
N VAL A 108 3.65 -10.69 -1.13
CA VAL A 108 2.60 -10.66 -2.14
C VAL A 108 3.17 -10.73 -3.55
N HIS A 109 2.28 -10.91 -4.51
CA HIS A 109 2.54 -10.71 -5.93
C HIS A 109 1.78 -9.48 -6.42
N ALA A 110 2.49 -8.55 -7.06
CA ALA A 110 1.96 -7.24 -7.44
C ALA A 110 1.84 -7.05 -8.96
N LYS A 111 2.27 -8.03 -9.75
CA LYS A 111 2.10 -8.05 -11.21
C LYS A 111 1.82 -9.46 -11.71
N GLY A 112 1.25 -9.57 -12.90
CA GLY A 112 0.94 -10.83 -13.55
C GLY A 112 -0.15 -11.58 -12.77
N ASN A 113 0.20 -12.70 -12.16
CA ASN A 113 -0.69 -13.48 -11.32
C ASN A 113 -0.67 -12.92 -9.89
N THR A 114 -1.41 -11.85 -9.67
CA THR A 114 -1.38 -11.06 -8.44
C THR A 114 -2.07 -11.74 -7.25
N THR A 115 -1.68 -11.32 -6.05
CA THR A 115 -2.40 -11.61 -4.80
C THR A 115 -2.94 -10.31 -4.20
N GLU A 116 -3.90 -10.41 -3.26
CA GLU A 116 -4.43 -9.21 -2.61
C GLU A 116 -3.37 -8.52 -1.74
N PRO A 117 -3.35 -7.19 -1.67
CA PRO A 117 -4.36 -6.26 -2.17
C PRO A 117 -4.21 -5.88 -3.64
N TYR A 118 -3.19 -6.36 -4.33
CA TYR A 118 -2.86 -5.89 -5.69
C TYR A 118 -3.83 -6.38 -6.76
N THR A 119 -4.47 -7.54 -6.56
CA THR A 119 -5.53 -7.98 -7.46
C THR A 119 -6.64 -6.93 -7.56
N THR A 120 -7.03 -6.36 -6.44
CA THR A 120 -8.03 -5.28 -6.39
C THR A 120 -7.45 -3.94 -6.84
N LEU A 121 -6.31 -3.52 -6.26
CA LEU A 121 -5.76 -2.19 -6.49
C LEU A 121 -5.35 -1.96 -7.95
N ASN A 122 -4.79 -2.97 -8.61
CA ASN A 122 -4.36 -2.85 -10.01
C ASN A 122 -5.54 -2.71 -10.98
N ASN A 123 -6.76 -2.97 -10.52
CA ASN A 123 -7.98 -2.81 -11.31
C ASN A 123 -8.73 -1.51 -11.03
N VAL A 124 -8.26 -0.68 -10.11
CA VAL A 124 -8.78 0.67 -9.86
C VAL A 124 -8.09 1.64 -10.82
N GLU A 125 -8.83 2.59 -11.39
CA GLU A 125 -8.25 3.59 -12.30
C GLU A 125 -7.18 4.46 -11.60
N PRO A 126 -6.03 4.71 -12.23
CA PRO A 126 -5.57 4.19 -13.52
C PRO A 126 -5.15 2.72 -13.40
N LYS A 127 -5.78 1.84 -14.21
CA LYS A 127 -5.52 0.39 -14.15
C LYS A 127 -4.13 0.04 -14.63
N GLY A 128 -3.60 -1.05 -14.11
CA GLY A 128 -2.34 -1.64 -14.57
C GLY A 128 -1.56 -2.28 -13.44
N ASP A 129 -0.65 -3.15 -13.81
CA ASP A 129 0.28 -3.78 -12.87
C ASP A 129 1.20 -2.73 -12.24
N VAL A 130 1.65 -3.03 -11.04
CA VAL A 130 2.73 -2.28 -10.39
C VAL A 130 3.97 -2.34 -11.30
N GLU A 131 4.65 -1.21 -11.48
CA GLU A 131 5.76 -1.08 -12.43
C GLU A 131 7.10 -1.55 -11.86
N TRP A 132 7.34 -1.30 -10.57
CA TRP A 132 8.58 -1.67 -9.87
C TRP A 132 8.41 -1.58 -8.36
N ASN A 133 9.46 -1.91 -7.61
CA ASN A 133 9.49 -1.79 -6.16
C ASN A 133 9.24 -0.35 -5.71
N PHE A 134 8.53 -0.19 -4.60
CA PHE A 134 8.20 1.11 -3.96
C PHE A 134 7.19 1.97 -4.73
N GLU A 135 6.31 1.37 -5.50
CA GLU A 135 5.11 2.07 -5.98
C GLU A 135 4.13 2.24 -4.81
N LYS A 136 3.38 3.34 -4.79
CA LYS A 136 2.52 3.69 -3.67
C LYS A 136 1.09 3.89 -4.13
N PHE A 137 0.15 3.39 -3.31
CA PHE A 137 -1.27 3.68 -3.43
C PHE A 137 -1.71 4.41 -2.16
N LEU A 138 -2.37 5.54 -2.32
CA LEU A 138 -2.95 6.29 -1.20
C LEU A 138 -4.45 6.04 -1.16
N ILE A 139 -4.94 5.59 0.00
CA ILE A 139 -6.34 5.25 0.23
C ILE A 139 -6.89 6.18 1.31
N GLY A 140 -8.01 6.85 1.02
CA GLY A 140 -8.66 7.77 1.93
C GLY A 140 -9.43 7.07 3.04
N LYS A 141 -9.94 7.87 3.98
CA LYS A 141 -10.75 7.38 5.11
C LYS A 141 -12.03 6.67 4.68
N ASP A 142 -12.52 6.97 3.49
CA ASP A 142 -13.68 6.32 2.88
C ASP A 142 -13.35 5.03 2.12
N SER A 143 -12.10 4.55 2.22
CA SER A 143 -11.56 3.38 1.52
C SER A 143 -11.47 3.53 0.00
N ASN A 144 -11.59 4.74 -0.53
CA ASN A 144 -11.36 4.98 -1.95
C ASN A 144 -9.88 5.25 -2.24
N VAL A 145 -9.38 4.74 -3.37
CA VAL A 145 -8.03 5.07 -3.83
C VAL A 145 -8.03 6.52 -4.30
N ILE A 146 -7.22 7.34 -3.66
CA ILE A 146 -7.09 8.78 -3.96
C ILE A 146 -6.09 9.00 -5.09
N ALA A 147 -4.95 8.30 -5.00
CA ALA A 147 -3.83 8.50 -5.90
C ALA A 147 -2.92 7.28 -5.93
N ARG A 148 -2.16 7.18 -7.02
CA ARG A 148 -1.15 6.16 -7.25
C ARG A 148 0.14 6.88 -7.65
N PHE A 149 1.24 6.57 -6.97
CA PHE A 149 2.52 7.23 -7.17
C PHE A 149 3.56 6.24 -7.68
N LYS A 150 4.29 6.63 -8.71
CA LYS A 150 5.33 5.80 -9.32
C LYS A 150 6.45 5.45 -8.34
N PRO A 151 7.17 4.34 -8.58
CA PRO A 151 8.24 3.88 -7.67
C PRO A 151 9.29 4.94 -7.35
N SER A 152 9.66 5.78 -8.32
CA SER A 152 10.69 6.82 -8.14
C SER A 152 10.23 8.02 -7.30
N ILE A 153 8.93 8.15 -7.06
CA ILE A 153 8.40 9.25 -6.25
C ILE A 153 8.80 9.03 -4.79
N GLN A 154 9.56 9.96 -4.24
CA GLN A 154 10.06 9.87 -2.87
C GLN A 154 8.93 10.10 -1.85
N PRO A 155 9.05 9.52 -0.64
CA PRO A 155 7.99 9.67 0.38
C PRO A 155 7.67 11.12 0.77
N PHE A 156 8.65 12.03 0.69
CA PHE A 156 8.44 13.45 0.97
C PHE A 156 8.24 14.29 -0.29
N ASP A 157 7.93 13.66 -1.42
CA ASP A 157 7.52 14.41 -2.61
C ASP A 157 6.35 15.34 -2.28
N GLU A 158 6.42 16.56 -2.78
CA GLU A 158 5.44 17.62 -2.50
C GLU A 158 4.00 17.18 -2.79
N ASN A 159 3.79 16.47 -3.90
CA ASN A 159 2.46 16.02 -4.29
C ASN A 159 1.94 14.89 -3.39
N LEU A 160 2.82 13.99 -2.98
CA LEU A 160 2.45 12.91 -2.07
C LEU A 160 2.09 13.46 -0.69
N ILE A 161 2.90 14.36 -0.15
CA ILE A 161 2.63 15.02 1.15
C ILE A 161 1.30 15.78 1.09
N ALA A 162 1.08 16.56 0.04
CA ALA A 162 -0.17 17.33 -0.12
C ALA A 162 -1.38 16.39 -0.14
N ALA A 163 -1.30 15.28 -0.86
CA ALA A 163 -2.38 14.30 -0.93
C ALA A 163 -2.66 13.65 0.43
N ILE A 164 -1.61 13.31 1.19
CA ILE A 164 -1.75 12.76 2.55
C ILE A 164 -2.46 13.77 3.45
N GLU A 165 -2.01 15.01 3.47
CA GLU A 165 -2.56 16.05 4.35
C GLU A 165 -4.02 16.35 4.03
N VAL A 166 -4.38 16.46 2.75
CA VAL A 166 -5.78 16.64 2.33
C VAL A 166 -6.65 15.46 2.78
N ALA A 167 -6.17 14.24 2.60
CA ALA A 167 -6.90 13.04 3.00
C ALA A 167 -7.10 12.96 4.51
N LEU A 168 -6.10 13.35 5.30
CA LEU A 168 -6.18 13.36 6.76
C LEU A 168 -7.16 14.41 7.28
N ASP A 169 -7.32 15.52 6.58
CA ASP A 169 -8.23 16.61 6.95
C ASP A 169 -9.69 16.36 6.52
N SER A 170 -9.95 15.28 5.82
CA SER A 170 -11.29 14.94 5.34
C SER A 170 -12.23 14.42 6.41
#